data_1833409e0d0894c45b5a12bb560ed2a9
#
_entry.id   1833409e0d0894c45b5a12bb560ed2a9
#
_cell.length_a   1.000
_cell.length_b   1.000
_cell.length_c   1.000
_cell.angle_alpha   90.00
_cell.angle_beta   90.00
_cell.angle_gamma   90.00
#
_symmetry.space_group_name_H-M   'P 1'
#
loop_
_entity.id
_entity.type
_entity.pdbx_description
1 polymer ?
#
loop_
_entity_poly.entity_id
_entity_poly.type
_entity_poly.pdbx_seq_one_letter_code
_entity_poly.pdbx_strand_id
1 'polypeptide(L)'
;MKQKNVFTRRFIMFLTLVFLMFNGSAFASAAAPESSQSKPDLLIRKIMGLAYESQQSINSGPFSVGDSLKKVKKAWGPPEDLSTVAANYWSRNVRFLYDDSTGRQTITAIEDFDPQLQTIHLSDLKGLIGEPVSEVEQEGNYYVTYTDYAKYKVVFVFDGAWINPDPILTMYTVEVADK
;
A
#
# COMPACT_ATOMS: atom_id res chain seq x y z
N MET A 1 20.43 57.82 38.30
CA MET A 1 19.18 58.00 39.11
C MET A 1 18.43 56.70 39.02
N LYS A 2 18.49 55.86 40.06
CA LYS A 2 17.44 55.62 41.08
C LYS A 2 16.12 55.19 40.42
N GLN A 3 15.47 54.07 40.65
CA GLN A 3 15.24 53.40 41.95
C GLN A 3 14.89 51.92 41.76
N LYS A 4 15.33 51.11 42.70
CA LYS A 4 14.88 49.79 43.09
C LYS A 4 13.43 49.83 43.58
N ASN A 5 12.68 48.78 43.42
CA ASN A 5 11.78 48.32 44.50
C ASN A 5 11.54 46.81 44.43
N VAL A 6 12.05 46.20 45.44
CA VAL A 6 11.82 44.87 45.97
C VAL A 6 10.45 44.85 46.65
N PHE A 7 9.61 43.87 46.37
CA PHE A 7 8.53 43.52 47.27
C PHE A 7 8.48 41.99 47.45
N THR A 8 9.13 41.59 48.49
CA THR A 8 9.04 40.28 49.12
C THR A 8 7.90 40.35 50.14
N ARG A 9 7.00 39.36 50.15
CA ARG A 9 6.30 38.86 51.37
C ARG A 9 5.36 37.72 50.96
N ARG A 10 5.80 36.51 51.28
CA ARG A 10 5.29 35.65 52.41
C ARG A 10 3.76 35.65 52.54
N PHE A 11 3.16 34.52 52.11
CA PHE A 11 1.95 34.04 52.78
C PHE A 11 2.02 32.52 52.96
N ILE A 12 1.96 32.16 54.12
CA ILE A 12 2.03 30.99 54.95
C ILE A 12 0.82 30.10 54.65
N MET A 13 1.09 28.82 54.39
CA MET A 13 0.53 27.60 54.97
C MET A 13 -0.94 27.62 55.34
N PHE A 14 -1.79 26.87 54.60
CA PHE A 14 -2.91 26.18 55.20
C PHE A 14 -2.91 24.73 54.69
N LEU A 15 -2.48 23.87 55.58
CA LEU A 15 -2.54 22.42 55.48
C LEU A 15 -3.99 22.02 55.88
N THR A 16 -4.81 21.67 54.91
CA THR A 16 -6.07 20.99 55.20
C THR A 16 -6.04 19.61 54.59
N LEU A 17 -5.72 18.67 55.42
CA LEU A 17 -5.77 17.24 55.16
C LEU A 17 -7.25 16.83 55.05
N VAL A 18 -7.77 16.70 53.81
CA VAL A 18 -9.07 16.04 53.55
C VAL A 18 -8.80 14.64 53.09
N PHE A 19 -8.85 13.71 53.99
CA PHE A 19 -8.86 12.27 53.74
C PHE A 19 -10.23 11.92 53.15
N LEU A 20 -10.40 12.02 51.85
CA LEU A 20 -11.52 11.43 51.13
C LEU A 20 -11.15 10.03 50.72
N MET A 21 -11.68 9.08 51.43
CA MET A 21 -11.74 7.67 51.04
C MET A 21 -12.52 7.56 49.73
N PHE A 22 -11.84 7.60 48.60
CA PHE A 22 -12.42 7.14 47.36
C PHE A 22 -12.24 5.64 47.29
N ASN A 23 -13.35 4.92 47.50
CA ASN A 23 -13.48 3.52 47.13
C ASN A 23 -13.03 3.38 45.68
N GLY A 24 -11.87 2.74 45.46
CA GLY A 24 -11.33 2.44 44.13
C GLY A 24 -12.21 1.42 43.43
N SER A 25 -13.16 1.91 42.65
CA SER A 25 -13.68 1.13 41.54
C SER A 25 -12.57 1.03 40.53
N ALA A 26 -11.89 -0.10 40.52
CA ALA A 26 -10.97 -0.46 39.43
C ALA A 26 -11.78 -0.52 38.13
N PHE A 27 -11.80 0.57 37.41
CA PHE A 27 -12.16 0.48 35.98
C PHE A 27 -11.08 -0.38 35.32
N ALA A 28 -11.39 -1.66 35.19
CA ALA A 28 -10.68 -2.50 34.25
C ALA A 28 -10.87 -1.83 32.88
N SER A 29 -9.89 -1.06 32.43
CA SER A 29 -9.78 -0.62 31.06
C SER A 29 -9.67 -1.91 30.25
N ALA A 30 -10.80 -2.37 29.71
CA ALA A 30 -10.79 -3.39 28.70
C ALA A 30 -9.96 -2.80 27.55
N ALA A 31 -8.71 -3.24 27.42
CA ALA A 31 -7.94 -3.00 26.22
C ALA A 31 -8.83 -3.46 25.07
N ALA A 32 -9.16 -2.52 24.17
CA ALA A 32 -9.84 -2.89 22.94
C ALA A 32 -8.99 -4.01 22.30
N PRO A 33 -9.62 -5.10 21.81
CA PRO A 33 -8.86 -6.14 21.16
C PRO A 33 -8.05 -5.48 20.05
N GLU A 34 -6.72 -5.57 20.13
CA GLU A 34 -5.86 -5.24 19.00
C GLU A 34 -6.40 -6.09 17.85
N SER A 35 -6.97 -5.43 16.84
CA SER A 35 -7.46 -6.09 15.65
C SER A 35 -6.20 -6.70 15.01
N SER A 36 -5.99 -7.99 15.23
CA SER A 36 -4.93 -8.74 14.56
C SER A 36 -5.19 -8.60 13.06
N GLN A 37 -4.41 -7.76 12.40
CA GLN A 37 -4.52 -7.58 10.96
C GLN A 37 -4.32 -8.93 10.29
N SER A 38 -5.23 -9.31 9.42
CA SER A 38 -5.11 -10.56 8.66
C SER A 38 -3.91 -10.50 7.71
N LYS A 39 -3.41 -11.68 7.29
CA LYS A 39 -2.32 -11.71 6.30
C LYS A 39 -2.70 -11.00 4.98
N PRO A 40 -3.91 -11.20 4.41
CA PRO A 40 -4.39 -10.43 3.28
C PRO A 40 -4.35 -8.92 3.49
N ASP A 41 -4.82 -8.42 4.65
CA ASP A 41 -4.83 -6.98 4.94
C ASP A 41 -3.42 -6.36 4.91
N LEU A 42 -2.45 -7.03 5.51
CA LEU A 42 -1.05 -6.58 5.51
C LEU A 42 -0.48 -6.54 4.09
N LEU A 43 -0.81 -7.56 3.28
CA LEU A 43 -0.33 -7.65 1.90
C LEU A 43 -0.97 -6.56 1.03
N ILE A 44 -2.28 -6.34 1.13
CA ILE A 44 -2.99 -5.27 0.42
C ILE A 44 -2.40 -3.90 0.78
N ARG A 45 -2.20 -3.61 2.07
CA ARG A 45 -1.58 -2.34 2.51
C ARG A 45 -0.17 -2.17 1.96
N LYS A 46 0.62 -3.24 1.90
CA LYS A 46 1.96 -3.21 1.31
C LYS A 46 1.91 -2.90 -0.18
N ILE A 47 1.00 -3.54 -0.94
CA ILE A 47 0.81 -3.28 -2.37
C ILE A 47 0.47 -1.80 -2.58
N MET A 48 -0.55 -1.30 -1.89
CA MET A 48 -1.02 0.08 -2.06
C MET A 48 0.05 1.10 -1.63
N GLY A 49 0.76 0.85 -0.53
CA GLY A 49 1.87 1.70 -0.08
C GLY A 49 2.98 1.79 -1.12
N LEU A 50 3.49 0.65 -1.62
CA LEU A 50 4.53 0.63 -2.65
C LEU A 50 4.08 1.32 -3.93
N ALA A 51 2.85 1.07 -4.38
CA ALA A 51 2.31 1.66 -5.59
C ALA A 51 2.20 3.19 -5.49
N TYR A 52 1.65 3.73 -4.39
CA TYR A 52 1.40 5.16 -4.25
C TYR A 52 2.63 5.97 -3.81
N GLU A 53 3.49 5.39 -2.96
CA GLU A 53 4.66 6.11 -2.46
C GLU A 53 5.84 6.08 -3.44
N SER A 54 6.04 4.95 -4.12
CA SER A 54 7.24 4.70 -4.92
C SER A 54 6.99 4.17 -6.33
N GLN A 55 5.75 3.95 -6.75
CA GLN A 55 5.35 3.41 -8.05
C GLN A 55 5.98 2.03 -8.33
N GLN A 56 6.10 1.24 -7.29
CA GLN A 56 6.74 -0.07 -7.28
C GLN A 56 5.71 -1.17 -7.03
N SER A 57 6.04 -2.38 -7.41
CA SER A 57 5.37 -3.59 -6.95
C SER A 57 6.19 -4.31 -5.87
N ILE A 58 5.60 -5.34 -5.25
CA ILE A 58 6.29 -6.14 -4.21
C ILE A 58 7.59 -6.73 -4.74
N ASN A 59 7.58 -7.21 -5.99
CA ASN A 59 8.68 -7.93 -6.60
C ASN A 59 9.53 -7.08 -7.55
N SER A 60 9.17 -5.80 -7.77
CA SER A 60 9.94 -4.93 -8.66
C SER A 60 11.30 -4.48 -8.09
N GLY A 61 11.58 -4.79 -6.83
CA GLY A 61 12.80 -4.33 -6.16
C GLY A 61 12.86 -2.80 -6.11
N PRO A 62 14.01 -2.19 -6.44
CA PRO A 62 14.14 -0.74 -6.40
C PRO A 62 13.67 -0.03 -7.69
N PHE A 63 12.96 -0.76 -8.59
CA PHE A 63 12.55 -0.20 -9.88
C PHE A 63 11.08 0.21 -9.86
N SER A 64 10.84 1.40 -10.41
CA SER A 64 9.55 2.08 -10.43
C SER A 64 9.05 2.27 -11.86
N VAL A 65 7.76 2.50 -12.00
CA VAL A 65 7.21 3.03 -13.26
C VAL A 65 7.91 4.35 -13.58
N GLY A 66 8.29 4.54 -14.84
CA GLY A 66 9.09 5.67 -15.31
C GLY A 66 10.60 5.41 -15.33
N ASP A 67 11.09 4.36 -14.68
CA ASP A 67 12.48 3.96 -14.79
C ASP A 67 12.82 3.37 -16.17
N SER A 68 14.10 3.34 -16.50
CA SER A 68 14.56 2.68 -17.73
C SER A 68 14.75 1.19 -17.51
N LEU A 69 14.25 0.35 -18.41
CA LEU A 69 14.51 -1.10 -18.43
C LEU A 69 16.02 -1.43 -18.45
N LYS A 70 16.85 -0.53 -18.98
CA LYS A 70 18.30 -0.67 -18.93
C LYS A 70 18.86 -0.72 -17.51
N LYS A 71 18.24 0.01 -16.55
CA LYS A 71 18.63 -0.08 -15.13
C LYS A 71 18.34 -1.46 -14.57
N VAL A 72 17.17 -2.03 -14.90
CA VAL A 72 16.79 -3.40 -14.48
C VAL A 72 17.77 -4.41 -15.02
N LYS A 73 18.02 -4.39 -16.34
CA LYS A 73 18.98 -5.28 -17.02
C LYS A 73 20.38 -5.19 -16.43
N LYS A 74 20.81 -3.98 -16.05
CA LYS A 74 22.13 -3.79 -15.43
C LYS A 74 22.23 -4.43 -14.04
N ALA A 75 21.17 -4.38 -13.27
CA ALA A 75 21.17 -4.86 -11.89
C ALA A 75 20.83 -6.35 -11.78
N TRP A 76 19.90 -6.86 -12.61
CA TRP A 76 19.37 -8.21 -12.51
C TRP A 76 19.87 -9.15 -13.63
N GLY A 77 20.51 -8.60 -14.65
CA GLY A 77 20.85 -9.33 -15.86
C GLY A 77 19.71 -9.30 -16.89
N PRO A 78 19.83 -10.08 -17.97
CA PRO A 78 18.79 -10.17 -18.99
C PRO A 78 17.53 -10.81 -18.40
N PRO A 79 16.32 -10.40 -18.88
CA PRO A 79 15.10 -11.09 -18.54
C PRO A 79 15.07 -12.51 -19.13
N GLU A 80 14.27 -13.40 -18.55
CA GLU A 80 14.07 -14.76 -19.06
C GLU A 80 13.33 -14.75 -20.41
N ASP A 81 12.46 -13.76 -20.62
CA ASP A 81 11.77 -13.55 -21.88
C ASP A 81 11.64 -12.05 -22.16
N LEU A 82 11.87 -11.66 -23.40
CA LEU A 82 11.89 -10.27 -23.86
C LEU A 82 11.11 -10.13 -25.16
N SER A 83 10.08 -9.30 -25.15
CA SER A 83 9.38 -8.86 -26.36
C SER A 83 9.64 -7.39 -26.66
N THR A 84 8.94 -6.81 -27.65
CA THR A 84 9.03 -5.38 -27.98
C THR A 84 8.38 -4.46 -26.95
N VAL A 85 7.56 -5.00 -26.05
CA VAL A 85 6.75 -4.23 -25.08
C VAL A 85 6.88 -4.74 -23.64
N ALA A 86 7.49 -5.91 -23.42
CA ALA A 86 7.56 -6.53 -22.10
C ALA A 86 8.90 -7.22 -21.86
N ALA A 87 9.37 -7.14 -20.61
CA ALA A 87 10.53 -7.86 -20.08
C ALA A 87 10.09 -8.69 -18.88
N ASN A 88 10.16 -10.01 -19.03
CA ASN A 88 9.66 -10.97 -18.05
C ASN A 88 10.80 -11.50 -17.19
N TYR A 89 10.68 -11.32 -15.88
CA TYR A 89 11.56 -11.88 -14.85
C TYR A 89 10.74 -12.88 -14.02
N TRP A 90 10.46 -14.04 -14.63
CA TRP A 90 9.58 -15.07 -14.07
C TRP A 90 10.12 -15.65 -12.76
N SER A 91 11.42 -15.79 -12.62
CA SER A 91 12.05 -16.21 -11.37
C SER A 91 11.86 -15.21 -10.22
N ARG A 92 11.40 -14.01 -10.53
CA ARG A 92 11.08 -12.94 -9.58
C ARG A 92 9.60 -12.61 -9.52
N ASN A 93 8.75 -13.36 -10.22
CA ASN A 93 7.30 -13.12 -10.30
C ASN A 93 6.92 -11.69 -10.74
N VAL A 94 7.70 -11.09 -11.64
CA VAL A 94 7.46 -9.72 -12.09
C VAL A 94 7.68 -9.59 -13.60
N ARG A 95 6.86 -8.74 -14.24
CA ARG A 95 6.98 -8.31 -15.62
C ARG A 95 7.02 -6.79 -15.67
N PHE A 96 7.96 -6.23 -16.43
CA PHE A 96 8.00 -4.81 -16.75
C PHE A 96 7.46 -4.59 -18.16
N LEU A 97 6.35 -3.87 -18.27
CA LEU A 97 5.89 -3.34 -19.57
C LEU A 97 6.64 -2.04 -19.84
N TYR A 98 7.05 -1.81 -21.08
CA TYR A 98 7.84 -0.63 -21.41
C TYR A 98 7.50 -0.08 -22.79
N ASP A 99 7.72 1.24 -22.94
CA ASP A 99 7.67 1.95 -24.22
C ASP A 99 9.09 2.24 -24.72
N ASP A 100 9.36 1.90 -25.96
CA ASP A 100 10.64 2.14 -26.64
C ASP A 100 10.54 3.21 -27.75
N SER A 101 9.44 3.90 -27.86
CA SER A 101 9.20 4.93 -28.89
C SER A 101 10.26 6.03 -28.91
N THR A 102 10.90 6.29 -27.78
CA THR A 102 11.98 7.27 -27.62
C THR A 102 13.39 6.67 -27.60
N GLY A 103 13.54 5.35 -27.76
CA GLY A 103 14.79 4.60 -27.61
C GLY A 103 15.27 4.47 -26.17
N ARG A 104 14.46 4.85 -25.18
CA ARG A 104 14.84 4.80 -23.75
C ARG A 104 14.41 3.53 -23.03
N GLN A 105 13.48 2.77 -23.59
CA GLN A 105 12.85 1.62 -22.93
C GLN A 105 12.33 2.01 -21.54
N THR A 106 11.42 2.99 -21.49
CA THR A 106 10.85 3.49 -20.24
C THR A 106 9.76 2.55 -19.73
N ILE A 107 9.84 2.11 -18.49
CA ILE A 107 8.84 1.25 -17.85
C ILE A 107 7.53 2.05 -17.73
N THR A 108 6.46 1.53 -18.31
CA THR A 108 5.12 2.13 -18.31
C THR A 108 4.19 1.47 -17.30
N ALA A 109 4.40 0.16 -17.04
CA ALA A 109 3.65 -0.58 -16.04
C ALA A 109 4.51 -1.71 -15.46
N ILE A 110 4.16 -2.14 -14.25
CA ILE A 110 4.79 -3.26 -13.55
C ILE A 110 3.68 -4.23 -13.15
N GLU A 111 3.75 -5.44 -13.66
CA GLU A 111 2.85 -6.54 -13.30
C GLU A 111 3.55 -7.47 -12.31
N ASP A 112 2.85 -7.80 -11.24
CA ASP A 112 3.35 -8.64 -10.15
C ASP A 112 2.50 -9.90 -10.00
N PHE A 113 3.16 -11.03 -9.94
CA PHE A 113 2.57 -12.38 -9.89
C PHE A 113 2.97 -13.12 -8.61
N ASP A 114 3.19 -12.39 -7.49
CA ASP A 114 3.59 -13.02 -6.23
C ASP A 114 2.58 -14.12 -5.84
N PRO A 115 3.04 -15.35 -5.54
CA PRO A 115 2.12 -16.42 -5.13
C PRO A 115 1.29 -16.11 -3.88
N GLN A 116 1.74 -15.19 -3.02
CA GLN A 116 0.98 -14.76 -1.85
C GLN A 116 -0.30 -13.99 -2.22
N LEU A 117 -0.41 -13.46 -3.44
CA LEU A 117 -1.61 -12.78 -3.93
C LEU A 117 -2.84 -13.70 -3.86
N GLN A 118 -2.65 -15.01 -4.05
CA GLN A 118 -3.71 -16.00 -3.98
C GLN A 118 -4.35 -16.16 -2.59
N THR A 119 -3.84 -15.46 -1.58
CA THR A 119 -4.47 -15.36 -0.26
C THR A 119 -5.46 -14.21 -0.15
N ILE A 120 -5.56 -13.37 -1.18
CA ILE A 120 -6.43 -12.18 -1.20
C ILE A 120 -7.69 -12.50 -2.00
N HIS A 121 -8.85 -12.34 -1.35
CA HIS A 121 -10.16 -12.39 -2.01
C HIS A 121 -10.63 -10.98 -2.38
N LEU A 122 -11.57 -10.90 -3.31
CA LEU A 122 -12.19 -9.64 -3.71
C LEU A 122 -12.84 -8.92 -2.52
N SER A 123 -13.48 -9.68 -1.64
CA SER A 123 -14.08 -9.16 -0.41
C SER A 123 -13.06 -8.54 0.55
N ASP A 124 -11.85 -9.11 0.67
CA ASP A 124 -10.76 -8.56 1.49
C ASP A 124 -10.33 -7.19 0.96
N LEU A 125 -10.16 -7.10 -0.38
CA LEU A 125 -9.75 -5.88 -1.05
C LEU A 125 -10.76 -4.75 -0.84
N LYS A 126 -12.04 -5.01 -1.15
CA LYS A 126 -13.13 -4.04 -0.99
C LYS A 126 -13.37 -3.68 0.48
N GLY A 127 -13.31 -4.65 1.38
CA GLY A 127 -13.45 -4.44 2.81
C GLY A 127 -12.37 -3.52 3.40
N LEU A 128 -11.14 -3.59 2.87
CA LEU A 128 -10.02 -2.83 3.41
C LEU A 128 -9.83 -1.45 2.75
N ILE A 129 -10.02 -1.35 1.42
CA ILE A 129 -9.75 -0.12 0.66
C ILE A 129 -11.05 0.66 0.38
N GLY A 130 -12.18 -0.05 0.33
CA GLY A 130 -13.48 0.51 -0.09
C GLY A 130 -13.79 0.25 -1.55
N GLU A 131 -14.74 1.00 -2.10
CA GLU A 131 -15.19 0.81 -3.48
C GLU A 131 -14.14 1.27 -4.49
N PRO A 132 -13.89 0.47 -5.55
CA PRO A 132 -12.98 0.83 -6.61
C PRO A 132 -13.56 1.92 -7.53
N VAL A 133 -12.70 2.54 -8.32
CA VAL A 133 -13.12 3.53 -9.33
C VAL A 133 -13.66 2.88 -10.60
N SER A 134 -13.28 1.64 -10.86
CA SER A 134 -13.75 0.85 -11.99
C SER A 134 -13.70 -0.64 -11.72
N GLU A 135 -14.69 -1.37 -12.22
CA GLU A 135 -14.75 -2.81 -12.23
C GLU A 135 -15.15 -3.27 -13.63
N VAL A 136 -14.35 -4.15 -14.23
CA VAL A 136 -14.59 -4.66 -15.60
C VAL A 136 -14.33 -6.15 -15.64
N GLU A 137 -15.27 -6.90 -16.21
CA GLU A 137 -15.07 -8.31 -16.55
C GLU A 137 -14.71 -8.43 -18.02
N GLN A 138 -13.58 -9.07 -18.29
CA GLN A 138 -13.10 -9.29 -19.66
C GLN A 138 -12.31 -10.60 -19.75
N GLU A 139 -12.64 -11.41 -20.76
CA GLU A 139 -11.90 -12.65 -21.07
C GLU A 139 -11.78 -13.62 -19.89
N GLY A 140 -12.80 -13.69 -19.02
CA GLY A 140 -12.80 -14.54 -17.84
C GLY A 140 -12.05 -14.01 -16.63
N ASN A 141 -11.44 -12.82 -16.74
CA ASN A 141 -10.81 -12.12 -15.63
C ASN A 141 -11.68 -10.95 -15.16
N TYR A 142 -11.53 -10.61 -13.90
CA TYR A 142 -12.20 -9.48 -13.28
C TYR A 142 -11.18 -8.44 -12.84
N TYR A 143 -11.25 -7.26 -13.44
CA TYR A 143 -10.31 -6.15 -13.24
C TYR A 143 -10.91 -5.14 -12.29
N VAL A 144 -10.21 -4.85 -11.21
CA VAL A 144 -10.65 -3.90 -10.17
C VAL A 144 -9.61 -2.80 -10.06
N THR A 145 -10.00 -1.57 -10.37
CA THR A 145 -9.06 -0.44 -10.46
C THR A 145 -9.24 0.53 -9.30
N TYR A 146 -8.13 0.86 -8.67
CA TYR A 146 -7.99 1.96 -7.72
C TYR A 146 -7.02 3.00 -8.26
N THR A 147 -7.30 4.28 -8.07
CA THR A 147 -6.45 5.37 -8.54
C THR A 147 -6.24 6.43 -7.47
N ASP A 148 -5.07 7.02 -7.46
CA ASP A 148 -4.72 8.24 -6.72
C ASP A 148 -4.96 9.48 -7.62
N TYR A 149 -6.13 9.66 -8.17
CA TYR A 149 -6.66 10.79 -8.96
C TYR A 149 -5.70 11.58 -9.87
N ALA A 150 -4.37 11.44 -9.74
CA ALA A 150 -3.43 12.31 -10.45
C ALA A 150 -2.18 11.61 -11.02
N LYS A 151 -1.78 10.43 -10.55
CA LYS A 151 -0.45 9.89 -10.90
C LYS A 151 -0.46 8.41 -11.29
N TYR A 152 -1.03 7.54 -10.46
CA TYR A 152 -0.92 6.09 -10.63
C TYR A 152 -2.26 5.43 -10.44
N LYS A 153 -2.44 4.31 -11.13
CA LYS A 153 -3.52 3.38 -10.88
C LYS A 153 -2.95 2.01 -10.53
N VAL A 154 -3.66 1.30 -9.69
CA VAL A 154 -3.41 -0.10 -9.39
C VAL A 154 -4.59 -0.89 -9.92
N VAL A 155 -4.32 -1.85 -10.78
CA VAL A 155 -5.33 -2.75 -11.34
C VAL A 155 -5.10 -4.12 -10.73
N PHE A 156 -6.06 -4.60 -9.95
CA PHE A 156 -6.07 -5.95 -9.41
C PHE A 156 -6.84 -6.86 -10.35
N VAL A 157 -6.28 -8.03 -10.66
CA VAL A 157 -6.86 -8.99 -11.61
C VAL A 157 -7.19 -10.27 -10.86
N PHE A 158 -8.48 -10.59 -10.82
CA PHE A 158 -9.03 -11.78 -10.20
C PHE A 158 -9.47 -12.79 -11.26
N ASP A 159 -9.34 -14.07 -10.95
CA ASP A 159 -9.73 -15.16 -11.83
C ASP A 159 -11.18 -15.58 -11.58
N GLY A 160 -11.97 -15.79 -12.64
CA GLY A 160 -13.25 -16.47 -12.64
C GLY A 160 -14.38 -15.81 -11.85
N ALA A 161 -14.44 -14.46 -11.78
CA ALA A 161 -15.43 -13.73 -10.98
C ALA A 161 -16.88 -14.10 -11.27
N TRP A 162 -17.22 -14.46 -12.49
CA TRP A 162 -18.60 -14.86 -12.88
C TRP A 162 -19.00 -16.27 -12.42
N ILE A 163 -18.04 -17.10 -12.06
CA ILE A 163 -18.28 -18.45 -11.50
C ILE A 163 -18.17 -18.41 -9.97
N ASN A 164 -17.31 -17.54 -9.45
CA ASN A 164 -17.03 -17.41 -8.04
C ASN A 164 -17.40 -16.00 -7.57
N PRO A 165 -18.36 -15.82 -6.64
CA PRO A 165 -18.76 -14.51 -6.15
C PRO A 165 -17.66 -13.80 -5.34
N ASP A 166 -16.64 -14.52 -4.88
CA ASP A 166 -15.51 -13.97 -4.13
C ASP A 166 -14.19 -14.55 -4.70
N PRO A 167 -13.80 -14.10 -5.92
CA PRO A 167 -12.64 -14.65 -6.62
C PRO A 167 -11.32 -14.29 -5.93
N ILE A 168 -10.28 -15.05 -6.29
CA ILE A 168 -8.92 -14.92 -5.74
C ILE A 168 -8.07 -14.05 -6.67
N LEU A 169 -7.25 -13.20 -6.07
CA LEU A 169 -6.30 -12.34 -6.79
C LEU A 169 -5.20 -13.18 -7.44
N THR A 170 -4.98 -12.97 -8.74
CA THR A 170 -3.95 -13.68 -9.52
C THR A 170 -2.73 -12.82 -9.82
N MET A 171 -2.95 -11.53 -10.06
CA MET A 171 -1.90 -10.56 -10.31
C MET A 171 -2.40 -9.14 -10.02
N TYR A 172 -1.50 -8.20 -9.95
CA TYR A 172 -1.85 -6.78 -10.03
C TYR A 172 -0.84 -6.00 -10.86
N THR A 173 -1.28 -4.86 -11.36
CA THR A 173 -0.48 -3.94 -12.17
C THR A 173 -0.38 -2.59 -11.48
N VAL A 174 0.82 -2.02 -11.44
CA VAL A 174 1.05 -0.61 -11.09
C VAL A 174 1.40 0.13 -12.37
N GLU A 175 0.64 1.16 -12.71
CA GLU A 175 0.85 1.93 -13.94
C GLU A 175 0.54 3.43 -13.75
N VAL A 176 0.95 4.26 -14.71
CA VAL A 176 0.61 5.69 -14.72
C VAL A 176 -0.90 5.81 -14.94
N ALA A 177 -1.57 6.68 -14.17
CA ALA A 177 -2.97 6.98 -14.41
C ALA A 177 -3.16 7.69 -15.76
N ASP A 178 -4.23 7.34 -16.46
CA ASP A 178 -4.60 8.02 -17.70
C ASP A 178 -4.91 9.49 -17.41
N LYS A 179 -4.41 10.39 -18.25
CA LYS A 179 -4.62 11.83 -18.12
C LYS A 179 -6.02 12.23 -18.61
#